data_74e0a1bb1b61c75840bda9d8898692c0
#
_entry.id   74e0a1bb1b61c75840bda9d8898692c0
#
_cell.length_a   1.000
_cell.length_b   1.000
_cell.length_c   1.000
_cell.angle_alpha   90.00
_cell.angle_beta   90.00
_cell.angle_gamma   90.00
#
_symmetry.space_group_name_H-M   'P 1'
#
loop_
_entity.id
_entity.type
_entity.pdbx_description
1 polymer ?
#
loop_
_entity_poly.entity_id
_entity_poly.type
_entity_poly.pdbx_seq_one_letter_code
_entity_poly.pdbx_strand_id
1 'polypeptide(L)'
;EWGVVKAVRSKGIFVMMDIQALKKIEISPHLIACHVRRYLDTLDLLALTIEGVSAYAAAHIAQNEIEEAISDINRCWNEDHLYMLTPSFLLNLIVKHTGDGSLNAVYTLLRQNLGIGRSIPALCKTEKTAEDYELYEQCITALNQLYAGRQEDFSNRTAKVFRYIYDYVTEKCKNLGYYDSAMAVYDGSALWK
;
A
#
# COMPACT_ATOMS: atom_id res chain seq x y z
N GLU A 1 5.02 16.13 27.15
CA GLU A 1 5.51 14.74 27.23
C GLU A 1 4.32 13.80 26.97
N TRP A 2 4.34 13.07 25.87
CA TRP A 2 3.19 12.29 25.40
C TRP A 2 3.05 10.94 26.11
N GLY A 3 3.95 10.58 27.04
CA GLY A 3 3.87 9.39 27.87
C GLY A 3 3.74 8.03 27.16
N VAL A 4 3.91 8.02 25.83
CA VAL A 4 3.60 6.87 24.99
C VAL A 4 4.67 5.77 25.08
N VAL A 5 5.92 6.20 25.34
CA VAL A 5 7.07 5.29 25.29
C VAL A 5 7.98 5.54 26.48
N LYS A 6 8.39 4.49 27.16
CA LYS A 6 9.37 4.51 28.23
C LYS A 6 10.62 3.74 27.82
N ALA A 7 11.75 4.45 27.71
CA ALA A 7 13.04 3.80 27.54
C ALA A 7 13.58 3.38 28.92
N VAL A 8 13.88 2.11 29.10
CA VAL A 8 14.51 1.59 30.31
C VAL A 8 15.90 1.10 29.94
N ARG A 9 16.92 1.72 30.56
CA ARG A 9 18.33 1.39 30.32
C ARG A 9 18.55 -0.11 30.48
N SER A 10 19.15 -0.74 29.48
CA SER A 10 19.42 -2.19 29.43
C SER A 10 18.19 -3.11 29.28
N LYS A 11 16.97 -2.58 29.19
CA LYS A 11 15.74 -3.40 29.06
C LYS A 11 14.94 -3.11 27.79
N GLY A 12 15.27 -2.04 27.05
CA GLY A 12 14.61 -1.69 25.80
C GLY A 12 13.60 -0.55 25.91
N ILE A 13 12.81 -0.41 24.88
CA ILE A 13 11.78 0.61 24.78
C ILE A 13 10.42 -0.07 24.95
N PHE A 14 9.63 0.40 25.91
CA PHE A 14 8.32 -0.12 26.23
C PHE A 14 7.23 0.87 25.84
N VAL A 15 6.21 0.41 25.14
CA VAL A 15 5.00 1.18 24.92
C VAL A 15 4.17 1.16 26.20
N MET A 16 3.99 2.33 26.80
CA MET A 16 3.31 2.50 28.10
C MET A 16 1.84 2.87 27.96
N MET A 17 1.33 2.96 26.73
CA MET A 17 0.00 3.45 26.49
C MET A 17 -1.01 2.33 26.42
N ASP A 18 -2.10 2.48 27.16
CA ASP A 18 -3.27 1.63 27.02
C ASP A 18 -3.86 1.79 25.60
N ILE A 19 -4.17 0.65 24.95
CA ILE A 19 -4.79 0.61 23.62
C ILE A 19 -6.09 1.43 23.58
N GLN A 20 -6.81 1.53 24.69
CA GLN A 20 -8.00 2.37 24.85
C GLN A 20 -7.67 3.88 24.81
N ALA A 21 -6.50 4.26 25.31
CA ALA A 21 -6.03 5.64 25.26
C ALA A 21 -5.55 6.02 23.84
N LEU A 22 -4.97 5.06 23.08
CA LEU A 22 -4.61 5.26 21.67
C LEU A 22 -5.84 5.58 20.79
N LYS A 23 -7.00 5.00 21.09
CA LYS A 23 -8.25 5.29 20.35
C LYS A 23 -8.77 6.71 20.57
N LYS A 24 -8.28 7.43 21.59
CA LYS A 24 -8.67 8.81 21.92
C LYS A 24 -7.68 9.86 21.39
N ILE A 25 -6.56 9.43 20.79
CA ILE A 25 -5.62 10.38 20.18
C ILE A 25 -6.24 10.83 18.86
N GLU A 26 -6.68 12.09 18.83
CA GLU A 26 -6.98 12.76 17.56
C GLU A 26 -5.68 12.88 16.78
N ILE A 27 -5.56 12.10 15.71
CA ILE A 27 -4.44 12.21 14.78
C ILE A 27 -4.51 13.62 14.20
N SER A 28 -3.45 14.39 14.35
CA SER A 28 -3.37 15.75 13.80
C SER A 28 -3.79 15.75 12.32
N PRO A 29 -4.70 16.65 11.89
CA PRO A 29 -5.08 16.77 10.48
C PRO A 29 -3.88 16.94 9.55
N HIS A 30 -2.84 17.63 10.00
CA HIS A 30 -1.59 17.79 9.27
C HIS A 30 -0.87 16.44 9.08
N LEU A 31 -0.82 15.59 10.09
CA LEU A 31 -0.20 14.25 9.96
C LEU A 31 -0.99 13.38 8.99
N ILE A 32 -2.33 13.45 9.02
CA ILE A 32 -3.18 12.74 8.05
C ILE A 32 -2.87 13.26 6.63
N ALA A 33 -2.78 14.58 6.44
CA ALA A 33 -2.46 15.17 5.14
C ALA A 33 -1.08 14.72 4.61
N CYS A 34 -0.06 14.66 5.46
CA CYS A 34 1.26 14.12 5.12
C CYS A 34 1.19 12.64 4.70
N HIS A 35 0.43 11.82 5.44
CA HIS A 35 0.27 10.41 5.11
C HIS A 35 -0.50 10.20 3.80
N VAL A 36 -1.58 10.94 3.59
CA VAL A 36 -2.35 10.92 2.33
C VAL A 36 -1.45 11.30 1.17
N ARG A 37 -0.70 12.40 1.28
CA ARG A 37 0.22 12.84 0.23
C ARG A 37 1.25 11.76 -0.12
N ARG A 38 1.96 11.26 0.88
CA ARG A 38 2.99 10.22 0.69
C ARG A 38 2.41 8.95 0.07
N TYR A 39 1.19 8.58 0.46
CA TYR A 39 0.51 7.41 -0.08
C TYR A 39 0.14 7.61 -1.55
N LEU A 40 -0.44 8.77 -1.90
CA LEU A 40 -0.79 9.11 -3.28
C LEU A 40 0.45 9.19 -4.19
N ASP A 41 1.52 9.86 -3.75
CA ASP A 41 2.78 9.93 -4.50
C ASP A 41 3.37 8.52 -4.75
N THR A 42 3.24 7.62 -3.76
CA THR A 42 3.68 6.23 -3.90
C THR A 42 2.84 5.49 -4.94
N LEU A 43 1.52 5.63 -4.90
CA LEU A 43 0.62 4.98 -5.86
C LEU A 43 0.81 5.53 -7.28
N ASP A 44 1.02 6.84 -7.43
CA ASP A 44 1.26 7.46 -8.73
C ASP A 44 2.57 6.94 -9.34
N LEU A 45 3.65 6.90 -8.56
CA LEU A 45 4.93 6.36 -9.03
C LEU A 45 4.82 4.88 -9.41
N LEU A 46 4.09 4.07 -8.62
CA LEU A 46 3.82 2.67 -8.96
C LEU A 46 3.01 2.57 -10.26
N ALA A 47 1.92 3.34 -10.39
CA ALA A 47 1.09 3.33 -11.58
C ALA A 47 1.86 3.69 -12.86
N LEU A 48 2.89 4.54 -12.74
CA LEU A 48 3.75 4.96 -13.87
C LEU A 48 4.83 3.94 -14.23
N THR A 49 5.32 3.16 -13.27
CA THR A 49 6.58 2.41 -13.46
C THR A 49 6.44 0.89 -13.32
N ILE A 50 5.36 0.41 -12.69
CA ILE A 50 5.24 -1.00 -12.29
C ILE A 50 5.17 -1.97 -13.49
N GLU A 51 4.69 -1.52 -14.65
CA GLU A 51 4.58 -2.36 -15.84
C GLU A 51 5.94 -2.92 -16.26
N GLY A 52 6.93 -2.04 -16.44
CA GLY A 52 8.28 -2.47 -16.83
C GLY A 52 8.96 -3.34 -15.77
N VAL A 53 8.74 -3.02 -14.49
CA VAL A 53 9.34 -3.78 -13.39
C VAL A 53 8.69 -5.14 -13.21
N SER A 54 7.37 -5.23 -13.35
CA SER A 54 6.67 -6.52 -13.30
C SER A 54 7.01 -7.41 -14.50
N ALA A 55 7.22 -6.83 -15.69
CA ALA A 55 7.71 -7.57 -16.85
C ALA A 55 9.10 -8.17 -16.61
N TYR A 56 10.02 -7.38 -16.02
CA TYR A 56 11.34 -7.87 -15.63
C TYR A 56 11.25 -8.99 -14.57
N ALA A 57 10.47 -8.79 -13.51
CA ALA A 57 10.32 -9.75 -12.43
C ALA A 57 9.67 -11.06 -12.89
N ALA A 58 8.69 -10.99 -13.78
CA ALA A 58 7.91 -12.12 -14.28
C ALA A 58 8.76 -13.27 -14.84
N ALA A 59 9.92 -12.94 -15.42
CA ALA A 59 10.84 -13.94 -15.96
C ALA A 59 11.55 -14.79 -14.88
N HIS A 60 11.50 -14.36 -13.62
CA HIS A 60 12.25 -14.95 -12.51
C HIS A 60 11.35 -15.53 -11.41
N ILE A 61 10.03 -15.30 -11.46
CA ILE A 61 9.07 -15.76 -10.47
C ILE A 61 8.76 -17.25 -10.71
N ALA A 62 8.99 -18.07 -9.70
CA ALA A 62 8.69 -19.50 -9.76
C ALA A 62 7.19 -19.77 -9.53
N GLN A 63 6.70 -20.89 -10.09
CA GLN A 63 5.29 -21.25 -10.04
C GLN A 63 4.75 -21.39 -8.61
N ASN A 64 5.52 -21.99 -7.70
CA ASN A 64 5.14 -22.13 -6.29
C ASN A 64 5.02 -20.77 -5.57
N GLU A 65 5.77 -19.76 -5.97
CA GLU A 65 5.68 -18.41 -5.40
C GLU A 65 4.41 -17.69 -5.86
N ILE A 66 3.95 -17.98 -7.09
CA ILE A 66 2.66 -17.49 -7.58
C ILE A 66 1.51 -18.10 -6.78
N GLU A 67 1.57 -19.42 -6.52
CA GLU A 67 0.59 -20.13 -5.70
C GLU A 67 0.54 -19.60 -4.26
N GLU A 68 1.70 -19.33 -3.67
CA GLU A 68 1.82 -18.71 -2.35
C GLU A 68 1.17 -17.31 -2.33
N ALA A 69 1.46 -16.48 -3.32
CA ALA A 69 0.88 -15.13 -3.43
C ALA A 69 -0.65 -15.18 -3.60
N ILE A 70 -1.19 -16.11 -4.40
CA ILE A 70 -2.64 -16.33 -4.54
C ILE A 70 -3.24 -16.76 -3.19
N SER A 71 -2.58 -17.67 -2.47
CA SER A 71 -3.04 -18.12 -1.15
C SER A 71 -3.07 -16.98 -0.14
N ASP A 72 -2.02 -16.16 -0.10
CA ASP A 72 -1.94 -14.99 0.80
C ASP A 72 -3.02 -13.95 0.50
N ILE A 73 -3.29 -13.68 -0.78
CA ILE A 73 -4.37 -12.77 -1.21
C ILE A 73 -5.73 -13.33 -0.76
N ASN A 74 -5.98 -14.61 -0.97
CA ASN A 74 -7.23 -15.26 -0.56
C ASN A 74 -7.42 -15.24 0.96
N ARG A 75 -6.34 -15.46 1.72
CA ARG A 75 -6.36 -15.38 3.17
C ARG A 75 -6.68 -13.96 3.64
N CYS A 76 -5.96 -12.96 3.12
CA CYS A 76 -6.24 -11.55 3.42
C CYS A 76 -7.68 -11.16 3.09
N TRP A 77 -8.18 -11.62 1.95
CA TRP A 77 -9.56 -11.37 1.53
C TRP A 77 -10.59 -11.96 2.48
N ASN A 78 -10.35 -13.14 3.03
CA ASN A 78 -11.32 -13.85 3.86
C ASN A 78 -11.20 -13.54 5.36
N GLU A 79 -10.00 -13.25 5.87
CA GLU A 79 -9.71 -13.23 7.30
C GLU A 79 -9.36 -11.84 7.84
N ASP A 80 -8.60 -11.04 7.08
CA ASP A 80 -7.94 -9.85 7.63
C ASP A 80 -8.75 -8.56 7.49
N HIS A 81 -9.81 -8.53 6.72
CA HIS A 81 -10.63 -7.33 6.44
C HIS A 81 -9.81 -6.11 5.92
N LEU A 82 -8.62 -6.35 5.36
CA LEU A 82 -7.71 -5.31 4.88
C LEU A 82 -7.65 -5.31 3.34
N TYR A 83 -8.81 -5.24 2.72
CA TYR A 83 -9.00 -5.45 1.28
C TYR A 83 -8.14 -4.56 0.39
N MET A 84 -7.94 -3.28 0.80
CA MET A 84 -7.09 -2.34 0.08
C MET A 84 -5.59 -2.70 0.11
N LEU A 85 -5.19 -3.70 0.92
CA LEU A 85 -3.81 -4.18 0.96
C LEU A 85 -3.54 -5.36 0.02
N THR A 86 -4.58 -5.90 -0.62
CA THR A 86 -4.45 -7.00 -1.59
C THR A 86 -3.32 -6.75 -2.61
N PRO A 87 -3.17 -5.54 -3.21
CA PRO A 87 -2.08 -5.25 -4.14
C PRO A 87 -0.69 -5.28 -3.51
N SER A 88 -0.58 -5.16 -2.19
CA SER A 88 0.71 -5.26 -1.50
C SER A 88 1.32 -6.65 -1.64
N PHE A 89 0.51 -7.70 -1.72
CA PHE A 89 0.99 -9.07 -1.97
C PHE A 89 1.56 -9.21 -3.37
N LEU A 90 0.87 -8.63 -4.37
CA LEU A 90 1.36 -8.58 -5.74
C LEU A 90 2.69 -7.82 -5.84
N LEU A 91 2.77 -6.65 -5.18
CA LEU A 91 4.01 -5.87 -5.14
C LEU A 91 5.12 -6.61 -4.37
N ASN A 92 4.81 -7.32 -3.29
CA ASN A 92 5.78 -8.14 -2.56
C ASN A 92 6.44 -9.17 -3.46
N LEU A 93 5.64 -9.89 -4.25
CA LEU A 93 6.13 -10.88 -5.21
C LEU A 93 7.07 -10.24 -6.24
N ILE A 94 6.66 -9.10 -6.82
CA ILE A 94 7.46 -8.38 -7.81
C ILE A 94 8.79 -7.91 -7.20
N VAL A 95 8.76 -7.25 -6.04
CA VAL A 95 9.96 -6.70 -5.37
C VAL A 95 10.98 -7.79 -5.05
N LYS A 96 10.52 -8.96 -4.64
CA LYS A 96 11.40 -10.11 -4.36
C LYS A 96 12.26 -10.50 -5.58
N HIS A 97 11.79 -10.21 -6.80
CA HIS A 97 12.42 -10.58 -8.05
C HIS A 97 12.99 -9.39 -8.86
N THR A 98 13.18 -8.23 -8.24
CA THR A 98 13.82 -7.07 -8.88
C THR A 98 15.36 -7.09 -8.82
N GLY A 99 15.96 -8.16 -8.26
CA GLY A 99 17.41 -8.25 -8.07
C GLY A 99 17.94 -7.44 -6.88
N ASP A 100 19.27 -7.38 -6.74
CA ASP A 100 19.96 -6.78 -5.59
C ASP A 100 20.52 -5.39 -5.94
N GLY A 101 19.75 -4.48 -6.38
CA GLY A 101 20.24 -3.18 -6.80
C GLY A 101 19.38 -2.01 -6.41
N SER A 102 19.65 -0.87 -7.06
CA SER A 102 18.89 0.37 -6.83
C SER A 102 17.40 0.16 -7.10
N LEU A 103 17.04 -0.66 -8.06
CA LEU A 103 15.65 -0.99 -8.37
C LEU A 103 14.96 -1.65 -7.17
N ASN A 104 15.59 -2.67 -6.59
CA ASN A 104 15.07 -3.33 -5.38
C ASN A 104 14.92 -2.35 -4.22
N ALA A 105 15.92 -1.49 -3.98
CA ALA A 105 15.86 -0.50 -2.91
C ALA A 105 14.69 0.47 -3.06
N VAL A 106 14.47 1.00 -4.28
CA VAL A 106 13.35 1.91 -4.57
C VAL A 106 12.02 1.20 -4.35
N TYR A 107 11.83 0.02 -4.93
CA TYR A 107 10.55 -0.69 -4.82
C TYR A 107 10.29 -1.24 -3.41
N THR A 108 11.34 -1.57 -2.66
CA THR A 108 11.21 -1.89 -1.22
C THR A 108 10.70 -0.68 -0.44
N LEU A 109 11.17 0.52 -0.72
CA LEU A 109 10.67 1.75 -0.10
C LEU A 109 9.21 2.02 -0.49
N LEU A 110 8.85 1.88 -1.76
CA LEU A 110 7.47 2.05 -2.22
C LEU A 110 6.52 1.04 -1.55
N ARG A 111 6.95 -0.21 -1.43
CA ARG A 111 6.22 -1.26 -0.70
C ARG A 111 5.98 -0.88 0.76
N GLN A 112 7.00 -0.37 1.46
CA GLN A 112 6.87 0.08 2.84
C GLN A 112 5.88 1.25 2.95
N ASN A 113 5.91 2.18 1.99
CA ASN A 113 5.00 3.31 1.94
C ASN A 113 3.54 2.90 1.72
N LEU A 114 3.26 1.83 1.00
CA LEU A 114 1.89 1.31 0.89
C LEU A 114 1.30 0.92 2.26
N GLY A 115 2.14 0.51 3.21
CA GLY A 115 1.71 0.24 4.59
C GLY A 115 1.12 1.47 5.30
N ILE A 116 1.46 2.69 4.86
CA ILE A 116 0.92 3.95 5.40
C ILE A 116 -0.60 4.05 5.19
N GLY A 117 -1.13 3.42 4.15
CA GLY A 117 -2.58 3.38 3.90
C GLY A 117 -3.39 2.91 5.12
N ARG A 118 -2.81 2.05 5.98
CA ARG A 118 -3.43 1.62 7.25
C ARG A 118 -3.60 2.74 8.27
N SER A 119 -2.83 3.80 8.19
CA SER A 119 -2.92 4.97 9.08
C SER A 119 -3.86 6.05 8.57
N ILE A 120 -4.46 5.86 7.39
CA ILE A 120 -5.43 6.78 6.81
C ILE A 120 -6.83 6.27 7.16
N PRO A 121 -7.56 6.91 8.10
CA PRO A 121 -8.85 6.39 8.59
C PRO A 121 -9.86 6.15 7.48
N ALA A 122 -9.83 6.98 6.44
CA ALA A 122 -10.71 6.89 5.29
C ALA A 122 -10.55 5.61 4.46
N LEU A 123 -9.39 4.93 4.55
CA LEU A 123 -9.08 3.70 3.82
C LEU A 123 -9.28 2.45 4.68
N CYS A 124 -9.45 2.62 6.01
CA CYS A 124 -9.72 1.52 6.92
C CYS A 124 -11.22 1.21 6.91
N LYS A 125 -11.61 0.10 6.31
CA LYS A 125 -12.99 -0.36 6.23
C LYS A 125 -13.15 -1.70 6.92
N THR A 126 -14.36 -1.94 7.45
CA THR A 126 -14.78 -3.22 8.01
C THR A 126 -15.64 -4.03 7.04
N GLU A 127 -16.15 -3.40 5.98
CA GLU A 127 -17.05 -4.01 5.02
C GLU A 127 -16.45 -4.02 3.61
N LYS A 128 -16.69 -5.10 2.88
CA LYS A 128 -16.29 -5.23 1.47
C LYS A 128 -17.19 -4.39 0.58
N THR A 129 -16.59 -3.65 -0.33
CA THR A 129 -17.32 -2.88 -1.34
C THR A 129 -17.13 -3.51 -2.74
N ALA A 130 -17.88 -3.04 -3.72
CA ALA A 130 -17.74 -3.49 -5.11
C ALA A 130 -16.32 -3.24 -5.65
N GLU A 131 -15.73 -2.12 -5.26
CA GLU A 131 -14.36 -1.75 -5.66
C GLU A 131 -13.31 -2.67 -5.04
N ASP A 132 -13.54 -3.15 -3.81
CA ASP A 132 -12.65 -4.12 -3.16
C ASP A 132 -12.71 -5.47 -3.90
N TYR A 133 -13.91 -5.89 -4.33
CA TYR A 133 -14.09 -7.10 -5.15
C TYR A 133 -13.38 -6.96 -6.49
N GLU A 134 -13.53 -5.83 -7.17
CA GLU A 134 -12.87 -5.59 -8.44
C GLU A 134 -11.36 -5.64 -8.30
N LEU A 135 -10.81 -5.01 -7.25
CA LEU A 135 -9.38 -5.00 -6.96
C LEU A 135 -8.85 -6.42 -6.70
N TYR A 136 -9.56 -7.19 -5.87
CA TYR A 136 -9.23 -8.60 -5.61
C TYR A 136 -9.19 -9.41 -6.90
N GLU A 137 -10.25 -9.35 -7.71
CA GLU A 137 -10.36 -10.06 -8.99
C GLU A 137 -9.25 -9.68 -9.98
N GLN A 138 -8.88 -8.40 -10.03
CA GLN A 138 -7.79 -7.94 -10.88
C GLN A 138 -6.44 -8.50 -10.43
N CYS A 139 -6.16 -8.55 -9.12
CA CYS A 139 -4.93 -9.13 -8.58
C CYS A 139 -4.84 -10.63 -8.86
N ILE A 140 -5.91 -11.39 -8.59
CA ILE A 140 -5.98 -12.83 -8.86
C ILE A 140 -5.83 -13.12 -10.37
N THR A 141 -6.47 -12.31 -11.21
CA THR A 141 -6.36 -12.43 -12.66
C THR A 141 -4.93 -12.21 -13.15
N ALA A 142 -4.23 -11.19 -12.60
CA ALA A 142 -2.83 -10.94 -12.95
C ALA A 142 -1.94 -12.16 -12.62
N LEU A 143 -2.08 -12.71 -11.40
CA LEU A 143 -1.31 -13.89 -10.98
C LEU A 143 -1.63 -15.13 -11.81
N ASN A 144 -2.89 -15.35 -12.18
CA ASN A 144 -3.28 -16.46 -13.04
C ASN A 144 -2.71 -16.31 -14.47
N GLN A 145 -2.58 -15.09 -14.98
CA GLN A 145 -1.90 -14.84 -16.26
C GLN A 145 -0.41 -15.21 -16.18
N LEU A 146 0.25 -14.84 -15.09
CA LEU A 146 1.65 -15.21 -14.87
C LEU A 146 1.81 -16.73 -14.73
N TYR A 147 0.94 -17.38 -13.97
CA TYR A 147 0.90 -18.84 -13.81
C TYR A 147 0.74 -19.57 -15.14
N ALA A 148 -0.05 -19.02 -16.06
CA ALA A 148 -0.22 -19.51 -17.42
C ALA A 148 0.93 -19.14 -18.37
N GLY A 149 2.02 -18.55 -17.90
CA GLY A 149 3.17 -18.14 -18.70
C GLY A 149 2.96 -16.87 -19.54
N ARG A 150 1.88 -16.13 -19.32
CA ARG A 150 1.52 -14.92 -20.07
C ARG A 150 2.10 -13.67 -19.38
N GLN A 151 3.42 -13.50 -19.48
CA GLN A 151 4.17 -12.47 -18.76
C GLN A 151 3.75 -11.03 -19.15
N GLU A 152 3.49 -10.79 -20.44
CA GLU A 152 3.03 -9.48 -20.93
C GLU A 152 1.64 -9.14 -20.38
N ASP A 153 0.72 -10.09 -20.39
CA ASP A 153 -0.62 -9.90 -19.82
C ASP A 153 -0.56 -9.62 -18.32
N PHE A 154 0.35 -10.31 -17.61
CA PHE A 154 0.60 -10.08 -16.19
C PHE A 154 1.07 -8.65 -15.93
N SER A 155 2.07 -8.16 -16.66
CA SER A 155 2.63 -6.82 -16.45
C SER A 155 1.60 -5.73 -16.78
N ASN A 156 0.89 -5.86 -17.90
CA ASN A 156 -0.19 -4.97 -18.30
C ASN A 156 -1.33 -4.94 -17.26
N ARG A 157 -1.71 -6.09 -16.71
CA ARG A 157 -2.75 -6.18 -15.69
C ARG A 157 -2.28 -5.58 -14.36
N THR A 158 -1.04 -5.83 -13.98
CA THR A 158 -0.43 -5.25 -12.78
C THR A 158 -0.43 -3.72 -12.84
N ALA A 159 -0.08 -3.13 -13.98
CA ALA A 159 -0.15 -1.68 -14.16
C ALA A 159 -1.59 -1.15 -13.99
N LYS A 160 -2.59 -1.86 -14.52
CA LYS A 160 -4.02 -1.50 -14.34
C LYS A 160 -4.44 -1.56 -12.87
N VAL A 161 -3.99 -2.56 -12.10
CA VAL A 161 -4.25 -2.66 -10.65
C VAL A 161 -3.77 -1.41 -9.93
N PHE A 162 -2.52 -0.99 -10.14
CA PHE A 162 -1.98 0.18 -9.43
C PHE A 162 -2.59 1.50 -9.92
N ARG A 163 -2.95 1.61 -11.20
CA ARG A 163 -3.70 2.77 -11.72
C ARG A 163 -5.10 2.85 -11.09
N TYR A 164 -5.80 1.75 -11.05
CA TYR A 164 -7.13 1.68 -10.44
C TYR A 164 -7.12 2.12 -8.97
N ILE A 165 -6.13 1.64 -8.18
CA ILE A 165 -6.01 2.03 -6.77
C ILE A 165 -5.71 3.53 -6.65
N TYR A 166 -4.80 4.05 -7.47
CA TYR A 166 -4.46 5.47 -7.45
C TYR A 166 -5.70 6.34 -7.70
N ASP A 167 -6.46 6.02 -8.75
CA ASP A 167 -7.66 6.76 -9.12
C ASP A 167 -8.73 6.66 -8.02
N TYR A 168 -9.00 5.46 -7.51
CA TYR A 168 -9.95 5.21 -6.43
C TYR A 168 -9.59 5.97 -5.14
N VAL A 169 -8.34 5.87 -4.70
CA VAL A 169 -7.89 6.52 -3.46
C VAL A 169 -7.90 8.03 -3.63
N THR A 170 -7.48 8.54 -4.80
CA THR A 170 -7.49 9.96 -5.11
C THR A 170 -8.90 10.53 -5.01
N GLU A 171 -9.87 9.88 -5.65
CA GLU A 171 -11.27 10.30 -5.61
C GLU A 171 -11.85 10.24 -4.20
N LYS A 172 -11.57 9.17 -3.49
CA LYS A 172 -12.00 9.03 -2.09
C LYS A 172 -11.42 10.11 -1.18
N CYS A 173 -10.14 10.44 -1.33
CA CYS A 173 -9.50 11.52 -0.59
C CYS A 173 -10.10 12.90 -0.95
N LYS A 174 -10.47 13.15 -2.21
CA LYS A 174 -11.20 14.36 -2.63
C LYS A 174 -12.55 14.45 -1.94
N ASN A 175 -13.34 13.38 -1.99
CA ASN A 175 -14.69 13.34 -1.42
C ASN A 175 -14.71 13.54 0.11
N LEU A 176 -13.62 13.20 0.79
CA LEU A 176 -13.45 13.36 2.24
C LEU A 176 -12.72 14.64 2.64
N GLY A 177 -12.35 15.51 1.68
CA GLY A 177 -11.66 16.77 1.94
C GLY A 177 -10.19 16.64 2.33
N TYR A 178 -9.59 15.45 2.22
CA TYR A 178 -8.17 15.25 2.54
C TYR A 178 -7.23 15.63 1.40
N TYR A 179 -7.74 15.65 0.16
CA TYR A 179 -6.90 15.84 -1.02
C TYR A 179 -6.22 17.22 -1.06
N ASP A 180 -7.00 18.28 -0.90
CA ASP A 180 -6.47 19.65 -0.96
C ASP A 180 -5.46 19.93 0.14
N SER A 181 -5.74 19.45 1.35
CA SER A 181 -4.82 19.55 2.48
C SER A 181 -3.51 18.77 2.22
N ALA A 182 -3.60 17.59 1.59
CA ALA A 182 -2.44 16.79 1.23
C ALA A 182 -1.59 17.46 0.14
N MET A 183 -2.23 18.08 -0.87
CA MET A 183 -1.49 18.80 -1.92
C MET A 183 -0.80 20.05 -1.38
N ALA A 184 -1.39 20.76 -0.44
CA ALA A 184 -0.81 21.95 0.19
C ALA A 184 0.44 21.67 1.05
N VAL A 185 0.68 20.43 1.47
CA VAL A 185 1.86 20.06 2.28
C VAL A 185 3.19 20.40 1.59
N TYR A 186 3.25 20.35 0.25
CA TYR A 186 4.49 20.62 -0.51
C TYR A 186 4.62 22.07 -0.98
N ASP A 187 3.57 22.88 -0.93
CA ASP A 187 3.63 24.28 -1.37
C ASP A 187 4.38 25.20 -0.40
N GLY A 188 4.91 24.65 0.72
CA GLY A 188 5.61 25.45 1.74
C GLY A 188 4.74 26.48 2.45
N SER A 189 3.54 26.75 1.95
CA SER A 189 2.60 27.73 2.51
C SER A 189 1.94 27.26 3.81
N ALA A 190 1.92 25.96 4.05
CA ALA A 190 1.31 25.33 5.24
C ALA A 190 2.28 25.20 6.43
N LEU A 191 3.59 25.37 6.23
CA LEU A 191 4.59 25.18 7.28
C LEU A 191 4.81 26.41 8.18
N TRP A 192 4.20 27.55 7.84
CA TRP A 192 4.47 28.83 8.50
C TRP A 192 3.22 29.62 8.91
N LYS A 193 2.07 28.96 9.07
CA LYS A 193 0.87 29.59 9.67
C LYS A 193 0.56 29.09 11.05
#